data_64ba9ee1c5e28b785a2ad9031f6f54a6
#
_entry.id   64ba9ee1c5e28b785a2ad9031f6f54a6
#
_cell.length_a   1.000
_cell.length_b   1.000
_cell.length_c   1.000
_cell.angle_alpha   90.00
_cell.angle_beta   90.00
_cell.angle_gamma   90.00
#
_symmetry.space_group_name_H-M   'P 1'
#
loop_
_entity.id
_entity.type
_entity.pdbx_description
1 polymer ?
#
loop_
_entity_poly.entity_id
_entity_poly.type
_entity_poly.pdbx_seq_one_letter_code
_entity_poly.pdbx_strand_id
1 'polypeptide(L)'
;MPEIAFIMGKSSSGKDHIFKALVEDETLGLNTITMYTTRPMREGEENGVEYFFVDAARAEELERNNQIIELRCYKTVYGEWKYFTADDGQIVLDEGKRYIVIGTIEAYNRFVEYFGKDRLLPIYIEVEDGLRLQRAI
;
A
#
# COMPACT_ATOMS: atom_id res chain seq x y z
N MET A 1 -15.75 13.20 -4.01
CA MET A 1 -15.86 12.21 -2.94
C MET A 1 -14.62 11.32 -2.89
N PRO A 2 -14.04 11.06 -1.71
CA PRO A 2 -12.84 10.21 -1.64
C PRO A 2 -13.13 8.77 -2.09
N GLU A 3 -12.25 8.24 -2.89
CA GLU A 3 -12.39 6.88 -3.44
C GLU A 3 -11.34 5.93 -2.86
N ILE A 4 -10.28 6.47 -2.26
CA ILE A 4 -9.17 5.69 -1.71
C ILE A 4 -9.09 5.94 -0.20
N ALA A 5 -9.42 4.93 0.58
CA ALA A 5 -9.23 4.97 2.04
C ALA A 5 -7.81 4.54 2.35
N PHE A 6 -7.07 5.35 3.08
CA PHE A 6 -5.67 5.09 3.41
C PHE A 6 -5.51 4.90 4.91
N ILE A 7 -5.22 3.67 5.32
CA ILE A 7 -5.09 3.29 6.73
C ILE A 7 -3.65 3.48 7.18
N MET A 8 -3.46 4.22 8.25
CA MET A 8 -2.16 4.52 8.83
C MET A 8 -2.17 4.26 10.33
N GLY A 9 -1.01 4.12 10.92
CA GLY A 9 -0.87 3.95 12.36
C GLY A 9 0.52 3.45 12.69
N LYS A 10 0.91 3.60 13.95
CA LYS A 10 2.20 3.10 14.42
C LYS A 10 2.16 1.57 14.50
N SER A 11 3.35 0.96 14.53
CA SER A 11 3.49 -0.48 14.76
C SER A 11 2.72 -0.88 16.02
N SER A 12 2.09 -2.04 15.99
CA SER A 12 1.30 -2.59 17.10
C SER A 12 0.04 -1.77 17.42
N SER A 13 -0.40 -0.91 16.51
CA SER A 13 -1.66 -0.16 16.69
C SER A 13 -2.90 -1.00 16.38
N GLY A 14 -2.72 -2.14 15.69
CA GLY A 14 -3.84 -2.96 15.24
C GLY A 14 -4.32 -2.60 13.83
N LYS A 15 -3.57 -1.74 13.11
CA LYS A 15 -3.99 -1.28 11.78
C LYS A 15 -4.15 -2.42 10.77
N ASP A 16 -3.26 -3.41 10.82
CA ASP A 16 -3.33 -4.56 9.89
C ASP A 16 -4.60 -5.38 10.12
N HIS A 17 -4.97 -5.54 11.38
CA HIS A 17 -6.18 -6.27 11.75
C HIS A 17 -7.43 -5.54 11.29
N ILE A 18 -7.46 -4.22 11.46
CA ILE A 18 -8.56 -3.38 11.01
C ILE A 18 -8.65 -3.38 9.50
N PHE A 19 -7.52 -3.26 8.81
CA PHE A 19 -7.45 -3.33 7.35
C PHE A 19 -8.07 -4.63 6.84
N LYS A 20 -7.65 -5.76 7.41
CA LYS A 20 -8.16 -7.07 7.02
C LYS A 20 -9.67 -7.18 7.24
N ALA A 21 -10.16 -6.72 8.38
CA ALA A 21 -11.59 -6.75 8.68
C ALA A 21 -12.40 -5.92 7.68
N LEU A 22 -11.89 -4.75 7.29
CA LEU A 22 -12.56 -3.90 6.31
C LEU A 22 -12.57 -4.51 4.92
N VAL A 23 -11.48 -5.14 4.52
CA VAL A 23 -11.39 -5.82 3.21
C VAL A 23 -12.35 -7.00 3.14
N GLU A 24 -12.49 -7.76 4.23
CA GLU A 24 -13.37 -8.93 4.29
C GLU A 24 -14.86 -8.58 4.39
N ASP A 25 -15.19 -7.34 4.70
CA ASP A 25 -16.58 -6.89 4.77
C ASP A 25 -17.10 -6.59 3.37
N GLU A 26 -17.81 -7.55 2.79
CA GLU A 26 -18.33 -7.46 1.43
C GLU A 26 -19.32 -6.31 1.24
N THR A 27 -19.96 -5.85 2.31
CA THR A 27 -20.92 -4.73 2.21
C THR A 27 -20.23 -3.41 1.87
N LEU A 28 -18.94 -3.29 2.16
CA LEU A 28 -18.16 -2.09 1.86
C LEU A 28 -17.66 -2.06 0.42
N GLY A 29 -17.50 -3.21 -0.22
CA GLY A 29 -17.06 -3.30 -1.60
C GLY A 29 -15.69 -2.67 -1.85
N LEU A 30 -14.76 -2.82 -0.91
CA LEU A 30 -13.42 -2.24 -1.02
C LEU A 30 -12.49 -3.12 -1.84
N ASN A 31 -11.76 -2.51 -2.75
CA ASN A 31 -10.77 -3.19 -3.57
C ASN A 31 -9.37 -2.91 -3.04
N THR A 32 -8.53 -3.94 -2.98
CA THR A 32 -7.13 -3.80 -2.61
C THR A 32 -6.30 -3.50 -3.83
N ILE A 33 -5.07 -3.01 -3.59
CA ILE A 33 -4.12 -2.69 -4.65
C ILE A 33 -2.88 -3.55 -4.45
N THR A 34 -2.49 -4.30 -5.48
CA THR A 34 -1.30 -5.13 -5.42
C THR A 34 -0.07 -4.27 -5.70
N MET A 35 0.88 -4.28 -4.77
CA MET A 35 2.13 -3.55 -4.90
C MET A 35 3.16 -4.33 -5.71
N TYR A 36 4.21 -3.66 -6.10
CA TYR A 36 5.33 -4.23 -6.85
C TYR A 36 6.57 -4.34 -5.97
N THR A 37 7.42 -5.31 -6.30
CA THR A 37 8.73 -5.42 -5.64
C THR A 37 9.76 -5.98 -6.59
N THR A 38 11.02 -5.55 -6.42
CA THR A 38 12.16 -6.15 -7.10
C THR A 38 12.79 -7.28 -6.28
N ARG A 39 12.31 -7.50 -5.05
CA ARG A 39 12.72 -8.63 -4.23
C ARG A 39 12.36 -9.94 -4.94
N PRO A 40 13.26 -10.91 -4.96
CA PRO A 40 12.94 -12.22 -5.55
C PRO A 40 11.74 -12.88 -4.86
N MET A 41 10.94 -13.55 -5.66
CA MET A 41 9.79 -14.30 -5.15
C MET A 41 10.26 -15.42 -4.24
N ARG A 42 9.59 -15.60 -3.11
CA ARG A 42 9.87 -16.66 -2.13
C ARG A 42 8.98 -17.85 -2.39
N GLU A 43 9.38 -18.99 -1.83
CA GLU A 43 8.58 -20.21 -1.92
C GLU A 43 7.19 -19.96 -1.31
N GLY A 44 6.16 -20.40 -2.00
CA GLY A 44 4.78 -20.23 -1.57
C GLY A 44 4.14 -18.92 -1.99
N GLU A 45 4.91 -18.00 -2.59
CA GLU A 45 4.36 -16.75 -3.12
C GLU A 45 3.96 -16.90 -4.58
N GLU A 46 3.00 -16.09 -5.01
CA GLU A 46 2.54 -16.06 -6.40
C GLU A 46 2.57 -14.65 -6.95
N ASN A 47 3.01 -14.51 -8.19
CA ASN A 47 3.02 -13.21 -8.86
C ASN A 47 1.59 -12.67 -8.97
N GLY A 48 1.40 -11.43 -8.52
CA GLY A 48 0.10 -10.78 -8.55
C GLY A 48 -0.75 -11.01 -7.29
N VAL A 49 -0.28 -11.83 -6.36
CA VAL A 49 -0.98 -12.08 -5.09
C VAL A 49 -0.33 -11.26 -3.97
N GLU A 50 0.87 -11.67 -3.50
CA GLU A 50 1.58 -10.88 -2.49
C GLU A 50 2.13 -9.60 -3.11
N TYR A 51 2.73 -9.71 -4.28
CA TYR A 51 3.30 -8.61 -5.07
C TYR A 51 3.28 -8.97 -6.53
N PHE A 52 3.42 -7.95 -7.38
CA PHE A 52 3.93 -8.16 -8.74
C PHE A 52 5.47 -8.16 -8.63
N PHE A 53 6.08 -9.30 -8.91
CA PHE A 53 7.54 -9.44 -8.81
C PHE A 53 8.15 -9.05 -10.16
N VAL A 54 8.97 -8.01 -10.15
CA VAL A 54 9.56 -7.44 -11.38
C VAL A 54 11.07 -7.29 -11.20
N ASP A 55 11.77 -7.12 -12.33
CA ASP A 55 13.20 -6.83 -12.29
C ASP A 55 13.45 -5.32 -12.21
N ALA A 56 14.72 -4.95 -12.06
CA ALA A 56 15.10 -3.54 -11.95
C ALA A 56 14.75 -2.76 -13.24
N ALA A 57 14.86 -3.40 -14.38
CA ALA A 57 14.56 -2.75 -15.67
C ALA A 57 13.08 -2.37 -15.77
N ARG A 58 12.19 -3.24 -15.31
CA ARG A 58 10.75 -2.95 -15.32
C ARG A 58 10.40 -1.85 -14.33
N ALA A 59 11.03 -1.86 -13.15
CA ALA A 59 10.84 -0.81 -12.15
C ALA A 59 11.27 0.56 -12.71
N GLU A 60 12.41 0.61 -13.39
CA GLU A 60 12.89 1.83 -14.02
C GLU A 60 11.98 2.33 -15.14
N GLU A 61 11.41 1.41 -15.90
CA GLU A 61 10.45 1.75 -16.97
C GLU A 61 9.21 2.42 -16.39
N LEU A 62 8.65 1.85 -15.32
CA LEU A 62 7.48 2.42 -14.65
C LEU A 62 7.79 3.80 -14.07
N GLU A 63 9.00 3.98 -13.54
CA GLU A 63 9.44 5.27 -13.02
C GLU A 63 9.56 6.31 -14.12
N ARG A 64 10.18 5.95 -15.25
CA ARG A 64 10.30 6.85 -16.42
C ARG A 64 8.95 7.29 -16.96
N ASN A 65 7.95 6.42 -16.88
CA ASN A 65 6.62 6.70 -17.38
C ASN A 65 5.73 7.42 -16.35
N ASN A 66 6.31 7.83 -15.22
CA ASN A 66 5.60 8.50 -14.13
C ASN A 66 4.42 7.69 -13.60
N GLN A 67 4.55 6.36 -13.58
CA GLN A 67 3.51 5.46 -13.10
C GLN A 67 3.72 5.04 -11.65
N ILE A 68 4.84 5.38 -11.03
CA ILE A 68 5.08 5.05 -9.62
C ILE A 68 4.47 6.10 -8.72
N ILE A 69 3.55 5.67 -7.86
CA ILE A 69 2.84 6.54 -6.93
C ILE A 69 3.68 6.78 -5.67
N GLU A 70 4.23 5.71 -5.10
CA GLU A 70 5.14 5.79 -3.96
C GLU A 70 6.18 4.68 -4.07
N LEU A 71 7.38 4.94 -3.54
CA LEU A 71 8.52 4.03 -3.67
C LEU A 71 9.31 4.00 -2.38
N ARG A 72 9.69 2.80 -1.96
CA ARG A 72 10.58 2.57 -0.82
C ARG A 72 11.73 1.69 -1.26
N CYS A 73 12.93 2.04 -0.85
CA CYS A 73 14.14 1.29 -1.18
C CYS A 73 14.79 0.77 0.09
N TYR A 74 15.21 -0.49 0.07
CA TYR A 74 15.91 -1.12 1.18
C TYR A 74 17.19 -1.74 0.69
N LYS A 75 18.30 -1.40 1.35
CA LYS A 75 19.60 -2.01 1.06
C LYS A 75 19.72 -3.29 1.89
N THR A 76 19.99 -4.39 1.21
CA THR A 76 20.14 -5.69 1.85
C THR A 76 21.48 -6.29 1.47
N VAL A 77 21.85 -7.41 2.11
CA VAL A 77 23.07 -8.15 1.76
C VAL A 77 23.01 -8.70 0.33
N TYR A 78 21.82 -8.82 -0.25
CA TYR A 78 21.59 -9.31 -1.61
C TYR A 78 21.43 -8.17 -2.62
N GLY A 79 21.64 -6.91 -2.20
CA GLY A 79 21.48 -5.74 -3.04
C GLY A 79 20.32 -4.87 -2.59
N GLU A 80 19.95 -3.92 -3.44
CA GLU A 80 18.84 -3.00 -3.16
C GLU A 80 17.52 -3.61 -3.62
N TRP A 81 16.54 -3.65 -2.72
CA TRP A 81 15.19 -4.07 -3.05
C TRP A 81 14.26 -2.86 -2.99
N LYS A 82 13.41 -2.77 -4.01
CA LYS A 82 12.40 -1.72 -4.11
C LYS A 82 11.02 -2.30 -3.88
N TYR A 83 10.18 -1.52 -3.18
CA TYR A 83 8.77 -1.82 -2.99
C TYR A 83 8.01 -0.58 -3.41
N PHE A 84 7.02 -0.74 -4.29
CA PHE A 84 6.32 0.44 -4.79
C PHE A 84 4.88 0.14 -5.22
N THR A 85 4.08 1.20 -5.29
CA THR A 85 2.73 1.14 -5.82
C THR A 85 2.75 1.84 -7.17
N ALA A 86 2.21 1.19 -8.19
CA ALA A 86 2.18 1.73 -9.54
C ALA A 86 0.76 1.99 -10.03
N ASP A 87 0.61 3.04 -10.81
CA ASP A 87 -0.64 3.34 -11.50
C ASP A 87 -0.65 2.55 -12.81
N ASP A 88 -1.11 1.31 -12.71
CA ASP A 88 -1.06 0.32 -13.79
C ASP A 88 -2.45 -0.14 -14.26
N GLY A 89 -3.47 0.64 -13.92
CA GLY A 89 -4.85 0.32 -14.25
C GLY A 89 -5.64 -0.31 -13.12
N GLN A 90 -5.02 -0.60 -11.98
CA GLN A 90 -5.73 -1.14 -10.83
C GLN A 90 -6.67 -0.11 -10.21
N ILE A 91 -6.26 1.15 -10.20
CA ILE A 91 -7.04 2.23 -9.61
C ILE A 91 -7.75 2.99 -10.71
N VAL A 92 -9.08 2.88 -10.75
CA VAL A 92 -9.90 3.56 -11.74
C VAL A 92 -10.81 4.53 -10.99
N LEU A 93 -10.50 5.83 -11.09
CA LEU A 93 -11.26 6.87 -10.42
C LEU A 93 -12.49 7.26 -11.24
N ASP A 94 -13.47 7.85 -10.55
CA ASP A 94 -14.71 8.37 -11.16
C ASP A 94 -15.63 7.30 -11.77
N GLU A 95 -15.45 6.03 -11.36
CA GLU A 95 -16.31 4.92 -11.83
C GLU A 95 -17.07 4.24 -10.70
N GLY A 96 -17.16 4.89 -9.54
CA GLY A 96 -17.90 4.35 -8.40
C GLY A 96 -17.20 3.24 -7.63
N LYS A 97 -15.95 2.96 -7.97
CA LYS A 97 -15.15 1.95 -7.27
C LYS A 97 -14.46 2.57 -6.07
N ARG A 98 -14.30 1.78 -5.04
CA ARG A 98 -13.61 2.20 -3.80
C ARG A 98 -12.41 1.31 -3.55
N TYR A 99 -11.37 1.93 -3.02
CA TYR A 99 -10.10 1.25 -2.76
C TYR A 99 -9.67 1.46 -1.33
N ILE A 100 -8.89 0.51 -0.81
CA ILE A 100 -8.30 0.61 0.52
C ILE A 100 -6.81 0.28 0.44
N VAL A 101 -6.01 1.12 1.08
CA VAL A 101 -4.56 0.98 1.14
C VAL A 101 -4.12 1.09 2.59
N ILE A 102 -3.09 0.34 2.97
CA ILE A 102 -2.47 0.46 4.28
C ILE A 102 -1.00 0.85 4.07
N GLY A 103 -0.52 1.81 4.83
CA GLY A 103 0.85 2.26 4.68
C GLY A 103 1.26 3.31 5.69
N THR A 104 2.39 3.94 5.41
CA THR A 104 2.95 4.98 6.27
C THR A 104 2.40 6.36 5.90
N ILE A 105 2.67 7.35 6.77
CA ILE A 105 2.31 8.74 6.49
C ILE A 105 3.05 9.24 5.24
N GLU A 106 4.29 8.84 5.07
CA GLU A 106 5.08 9.20 3.89
C GLU A 106 4.43 8.69 2.61
N ALA A 107 3.98 7.43 2.62
CA ALA A 107 3.29 6.84 1.47
C ALA A 107 1.96 7.56 1.20
N TYR A 108 1.22 7.91 2.26
CA TYR A 108 0.00 8.68 2.13
C TYR A 108 0.25 10.01 1.42
N ASN A 109 1.31 10.72 1.82
CA ASN A 109 1.65 11.99 1.20
C ASN A 109 1.95 11.85 -0.28
N ARG A 110 2.58 10.74 -0.68
CA ARG A 110 2.85 10.47 -2.10
C ARG A 110 1.56 10.19 -2.87
N PHE A 111 0.61 9.49 -2.26
CA PHE A 111 -0.70 9.30 -2.87
C PHE A 111 -1.44 10.63 -3.06
N VAL A 112 -1.34 11.53 -2.07
CA VAL A 112 -1.94 12.86 -2.17
C VAL A 112 -1.33 13.65 -3.32
N GLU A 113 -0.01 13.61 -3.46
CA GLU A 113 0.70 14.30 -4.55
C GLU A 113 0.28 13.75 -5.92
N TYR A 114 0.04 12.45 -6.01
CA TYR A 114 -0.28 11.82 -7.27
C TYR A 114 -1.75 12.00 -7.68
N PHE A 115 -2.68 11.74 -6.78
CA PHE A 115 -4.11 11.74 -7.08
C PHE A 115 -4.84 13.03 -6.67
N GLY A 116 -4.28 13.80 -5.75
CA GLY A 116 -4.95 14.94 -5.14
C GLY A 116 -5.62 14.58 -3.82
N LYS A 117 -5.61 15.52 -2.90
CA LYS A 117 -6.12 15.32 -1.54
C LYS A 117 -7.59 14.89 -1.50
N ASP A 118 -8.40 15.41 -2.43
CA ASP A 118 -9.84 15.13 -2.44
C ASP A 118 -10.17 13.68 -2.77
N ARG A 119 -9.23 12.92 -3.30
CA ARG A 119 -9.41 11.52 -3.64
C ARG A 119 -9.08 10.58 -2.48
N LEU A 120 -8.45 11.08 -1.42
CA LEU A 120 -7.95 10.29 -0.31
C LEU A 120 -8.78 10.50 0.95
N LEU A 121 -9.10 9.40 1.63
CA LEU A 121 -9.71 9.43 2.97
C LEU A 121 -8.68 8.88 3.95
N PRO A 122 -7.94 9.75 4.66
CA PRO A 122 -6.95 9.27 5.62
C PRO A 122 -7.63 8.77 6.90
N ILE A 123 -7.20 7.60 7.34
CA ILE A 123 -7.68 7.01 8.60
C ILE A 123 -6.45 6.64 9.42
N TYR A 124 -6.24 7.35 10.52
CA TYR A 124 -5.11 7.10 11.41
C TYR A 124 -5.58 6.33 12.64
N ILE A 125 -5.04 5.12 12.82
CA ILE A 125 -5.36 4.28 13.97
C ILE A 125 -4.44 4.65 15.11
N GLU A 126 -5.02 5.12 16.20
CA GLU A 126 -4.29 5.57 17.37
C GLU A 126 -4.68 4.71 18.57
N VAL A 127 -3.68 4.23 19.31
CA VAL A 127 -3.87 3.37 20.46
C VAL A 127 -2.95 3.88 21.57
N GLU A 128 -3.42 3.85 22.82
CA GLU A 128 -2.61 4.24 23.97
C GLU A 128 -1.30 3.44 23.99
N ASP A 129 -0.20 4.13 24.36
CA ASP A 129 1.12 3.53 24.36
C ASP A 129 1.22 2.26 25.19
N GLY A 130 0.60 2.22 26.36
CA GLY A 130 0.58 1.04 27.22
C GLY A 130 -0.05 -0.16 26.55
N LEU A 131 -1.19 0.04 25.90
CA LEU A 131 -1.89 -1.02 25.20
C LEU A 131 -1.10 -1.48 23.97
N ARG A 132 -0.48 -0.56 23.26
CA ARG A 132 0.35 -0.87 22.09
C ARG A 132 1.56 -1.72 22.49
N LEU A 133 2.22 -1.39 23.59
CA LEU A 133 3.34 -2.18 24.11
C LEU A 133 2.90 -3.58 24.49
N GLN A 134 1.73 -3.70 25.09
CA GLN A 134 1.15 -5.01 25.44
C GLN A 134 0.95 -5.88 24.19
N ARG A 135 0.47 -5.29 23.12
CA ARG A 135 0.24 -6.00 21.85
C ARG A 135 1.54 -6.40 21.16
N ALA A 136 2.63 -5.67 21.41
CA ALA A 136 3.94 -5.95 20.80
C ALA A 136 4.66 -7.11 21.49
N ILE A 137 4.29 -7.45 22.71
CA ILE A 137 4.87 -8.56 23.44
C ILE A 137 4.14 -9.86 23.08
#